data_c5df6455c15baed74c8f524cfb3addc4
#
_entry.id   c5df6455c15baed74c8f524cfb3addc4
#
_cell.length_a   1.000
_cell.length_b   1.000
_cell.length_c   1.000
_cell.angle_alpha   90.00
_cell.angle_beta   90.00
_cell.angle_gamma   90.00
#
_symmetry.space_group_name_H-M   'P 1'
#
loop_
_entity.id
_entity.type
_entity.pdbx_description
1 polymer ?
#
loop_
_entity_poly.entity_id
_entity_poly.type
_entity_poly.pdbx_seq_one_letter_code
_entity_poly.pdbx_strand_id
1 'polypeptide(L)'
;MSNRTGLVTSADTQREVEQLLYHQAEVLDERRWEDWLDLFTEDGIYWMPASPDQQSGEGQPNIFYEDHYLMDMRIRRVEHPYAHSQAAGHRTSHVVSNVMIKSENQASHELVVTSRFHMVEYRLDDLRHFGGKYTHTLIKSDDAYKIKLQRVDLTNVEGPFDFVMQVWL
;
A
#
# COMPACT_ATOMS: atom_id res chain seq x y z
N MET A 1 12.07 -1.32 34.76
CA MET A 1 10.61 -1.49 34.65
C MET A 1 10.20 -0.97 33.29
N SER A 2 9.95 -1.89 32.35
CA SER A 2 9.59 -1.56 30.96
C SER A 2 8.13 -1.11 30.92
N ASN A 3 7.91 0.15 30.58
CA ASN A 3 6.57 0.70 30.40
C ASN A 3 6.04 0.14 29.06
N ARG A 4 5.29 -0.97 29.12
CA ARG A 4 4.49 -1.44 27.98
C ARG A 4 3.28 -0.52 27.84
N THR A 5 3.45 0.60 27.18
CA THR A 5 2.34 1.37 26.64
C THR A 5 1.85 0.65 25.38
N GLY A 6 1.22 -0.50 25.57
CA GLY A 6 0.47 -1.15 24.52
C GLY A 6 -0.85 -0.44 24.38
N LEU A 7 -1.15 0.15 23.22
CA LEU A 7 -2.52 0.46 22.87
C LEU A 7 -3.32 -0.84 23.00
N VAL A 8 -4.29 -0.86 23.89
CA VAL A 8 -5.26 -1.95 24.02
C VAL A 8 -6.36 -1.67 23.01
N THR A 9 -6.05 -1.90 21.74
CA THR A 9 -7.08 -1.93 20.69
C THR A 9 -7.91 -3.20 20.89
N SER A 10 -9.21 -3.12 20.60
CA SER A 10 -10.06 -4.30 20.70
C SER A 10 -9.61 -5.39 19.70
N ALA A 11 -9.85 -6.66 20.03
CA ALA A 11 -9.58 -7.77 19.12
C ALA A 11 -10.38 -7.63 17.81
N ASP A 12 -11.57 -7.07 17.88
CA ASP A 12 -12.43 -6.84 16.71
C ASP A 12 -11.81 -5.78 15.78
N THR A 13 -11.34 -4.66 16.33
CA THR A 13 -10.64 -3.62 15.54
C THR A 13 -9.38 -4.18 14.89
N GLN A 14 -8.58 -4.95 15.61
CA GLN A 14 -7.40 -5.60 15.05
C GLN A 14 -7.77 -6.50 13.87
N ARG A 15 -8.84 -7.30 14.02
CA ARG A 15 -9.32 -8.19 12.97
C ARG A 15 -9.88 -7.42 11.77
N GLU A 16 -10.65 -6.35 11.97
CA GLU A 16 -11.14 -5.49 10.87
C GLU A 16 -9.97 -4.93 10.05
N VAL A 17 -8.95 -4.43 10.73
CA VAL A 17 -7.75 -3.88 10.07
C VAL A 17 -7.00 -4.97 9.31
N GLU A 18 -6.78 -6.14 9.89
CA GLU A 18 -6.13 -7.27 9.22
C GLU A 18 -6.89 -7.68 7.96
N GLN A 19 -8.22 -7.81 8.05
CA GLN A 19 -9.05 -8.17 6.90
C GLN A 19 -9.00 -7.11 5.78
N LEU A 20 -8.95 -5.82 6.11
CA LEU A 20 -8.77 -4.75 5.12
C LEU A 20 -7.43 -4.91 4.38
N LEU A 21 -6.33 -5.14 5.10
CA LEU A 21 -5.01 -5.26 4.47
C LEU A 21 -4.87 -6.55 3.65
N TYR A 22 -5.49 -7.64 4.08
CA TYR A 22 -5.51 -8.89 3.31
C TYR A 22 -6.37 -8.75 2.06
N HIS A 23 -7.53 -8.08 2.16
CA HIS A 23 -8.37 -7.79 1.00
C HIS A 23 -7.67 -6.84 0.02
N GLN A 24 -6.94 -5.83 0.50
CA GLN A 24 -6.13 -4.97 -0.36
C GLN A 24 -5.11 -5.79 -1.17
N ALA A 25 -4.42 -6.73 -0.54
CA ALA A 25 -3.48 -7.63 -1.22
C ALA A 25 -4.20 -8.51 -2.26
N GLU A 26 -5.35 -9.08 -1.92
CA GLU A 26 -6.15 -9.91 -2.80
C GLU A 26 -6.58 -9.16 -4.07
N VAL A 27 -7.15 -7.95 -3.93
CA VAL A 27 -7.63 -7.19 -5.10
C VAL A 27 -6.48 -6.75 -6.01
N LEU A 28 -5.28 -6.49 -5.46
CA LEU A 28 -4.07 -6.23 -6.26
C LEU A 28 -3.64 -7.47 -7.04
N ASP A 29 -3.59 -8.64 -6.40
CA ASP A 29 -3.19 -9.90 -7.03
C ASP A 29 -4.19 -10.36 -8.10
N GLU A 30 -5.46 -10.08 -7.89
CA GLU A 30 -6.55 -10.34 -8.84
C GLU A 30 -6.71 -9.25 -9.91
N ARG A 31 -5.93 -8.17 -9.81
CA ARG A 31 -5.98 -7.02 -10.73
C ARG A 31 -7.35 -6.34 -10.76
N ARG A 32 -8.03 -6.32 -9.65
CA ARG A 32 -9.30 -5.62 -9.43
C ARG A 32 -9.01 -4.17 -9.04
N TRP A 33 -8.53 -3.40 -10.01
CA TRP A 33 -7.96 -2.08 -9.77
C TRP A 33 -8.95 -1.07 -9.23
N GLU A 34 -10.19 -1.11 -9.71
CA GLU A 34 -11.25 -0.22 -9.24
C GLU A 34 -11.63 -0.55 -7.78
N ASP A 35 -11.74 -1.85 -7.44
CA ASP A 35 -11.98 -2.28 -6.06
C ASP A 35 -10.84 -1.86 -5.13
N TRP A 36 -9.59 -1.90 -5.64
CA TRP A 36 -8.44 -1.41 -4.89
C TRP A 36 -8.50 0.10 -4.67
N LEU A 37 -8.85 0.88 -5.70
CA LEU A 37 -8.99 2.34 -5.61
C LEU A 37 -10.10 2.73 -4.62
N ASP A 38 -11.18 1.98 -4.59
CA ASP A 38 -12.30 2.18 -3.66
C ASP A 38 -11.95 1.95 -2.19
N LEU A 39 -10.82 1.32 -1.89
CA LEU A 39 -10.33 1.20 -0.51
C LEU A 39 -9.78 2.53 0.02
N PHE A 40 -9.46 3.48 -0.84
CA PHE A 40 -8.96 4.79 -0.44
C PHE A 40 -10.08 5.79 -0.20
N THR A 41 -9.80 6.80 0.62
CA THR A 41 -10.65 8.00 0.71
C THR A 41 -10.46 8.84 -0.55
N GLU A 42 -11.38 9.78 -0.82
CA GLU A 42 -11.27 10.70 -1.97
C GLU A 42 -9.98 11.54 -1.95
N ASP A 43 -9.47 11.86 -0.76
CA ASP A 43 -8.20 12.56 -0.52
C ASP A 43 -7.04 11.60 -0.21
N GLY A 44 -7.23 10.31 -0.48
CA GLY A 44 -6.27 9.26 -0.20
C GLY A 44 -4.99 9.39 -1.03
N ILE A 45 -3.86 9.04 -0.41
CA ILE A 45 -2.54 9.11 -1.02
C ILE A 45 -1.86 7.74 -0.96
N TYR A 46 -1.31 7.30 -2.09
CA TYR A 46 -0.33 6.21 -2.17
C TYR A 46 1.06 6.80 -2.32
N TRP A 47 1.94 6.52 -1.38
CA TRP A 47 3.28 7.09 -1.33
C TRP A 47 4.36 6.03 -1.17
N MET A 48 5.29 6.00 -2.09
CA MET A 48 6.53 5.23 -2.01
C MET A 48 7.71 6.19 -2.10
N PRO A 49 8.37 6.50 -0.97
CA PRO A 49 9.52 7.39 -0.95
C PRO A 49 10.70 6.79 -1.70
N ALA A 50 11.57 7.66 -2.26
CA ALA A 50 12.81 7.26 -2.91
C ALA A 50 13.99 7.09 -1.92
N SER A 51 13.78 7.43 -0.64
CA SER A 51 14.79 7.36 0.42
C SER A 51 14.15 6.90 1.73
N PRO A 52 14.85 6.08 2.56
CA PRO A 52 14.30 5.56 3.81
C PRO A 52 13.90 6.65 4.81
N ASP A 53 14.65 7.75 4.86
CA ASP A 53 14.50 8.81 5.86
C ASP A 53 13.54 9.93 5.44
N GLN A 54 12.90 9.79 4.30
CA GLN A 54 12.02 10.80 3.74
C GLN A 54 10.77 10.98 4.60
N GLN A 55 10.52 12.20 5.06
CA GLN A 55 9.41 12.53 5.96
C GLN A 55 8.18 13.06 5.23
N SER A 56 8.33 13.55 4.00
CA SER A 56 7.25 14.07 3.17
C SER A 56 7.43 13.64 1.73
N GLY A 57 6.33 13.40 1.02
CA GLY A 57 6.32 13.19 -0.42
C GLY A 57 6.34 14.50 -1.22
N GLU A 58 5.89 15.60 -0.62
CA GLU A 58 5.77 16.88 -1.30
C GLU A 58 7.13 17.52 -1.56
N GLY A 59 7.34 17.95 -2.81
CA GLY A 59 8.55 18.67 -3.20
C GLY A 59 9.85 17.84 -3.17
N GLN A 60 9.74 16.52 -3.04
CA GLN A 60 10.88 15.61 -3.01
C GLN A 60 10.74 14.51 -4.07
N PRO A 61 11.85 13.89 -4.52
CA PRO A 61 11.76 12.72 -5.39
C PRO A 61 11.04 11.57 -4.70
N ASN A 62 10.12 10.92 -5.43
CA ASN A 62 9.41 9.73 -4.97
C ASN A 62 9.45 8.67 -6.07
N ILE A 63 9.34 7.40 -5.68
CA ILE A 63 9.05 6.32 -6.64
C ILE A 63 7.58 6.44 -7.06
N PHE A 64 6.68 6.59 -6.08
CA PHE A 64 5.28 6.95 -6.27
C PHE A 64 4.87 8.03 -5.27
N TYR A 65 4.10 8.99 -5.72
CA TYR A 65 3.33 9.90 -4.87
C TYR A 65 2.06 10.26 -5.63
N GLU A 66 1.01 9.51 -5.36
CA GLU A 66 -0.20 9.52 -6.17
C GLU A 66 -1.41 9.78 -5.30
N ASP A 67 -2.17 10.80 -5.66
CA ASP A 67 -3.52 11.02 -5.18
C ASP A 67 -4.52 10.13 -5.94
N HIS A 68 -5.77 10.18 -5.56
CA HIS A 68 -6.83 9.38 -6.15
C HIS A 68 -6.94 9.58 -7.67
N TYR A 69 -6.73 10.81 -8.16
CA TYR A 69 -6.76 11.11 -9.60
C TYR A 69 -5.60 10.44 -10.36
N LEU A 70 -4.40 10.51 -9.82
CA LEU A 70 -3.22 9.89 -10.45
C LEU A 70 -3.30 8.35 -10.41
N MET A 71 -3.85 7.79 -9.33
CA MET A 71 -4.11 6.34 -9.23
C MET A 71 -5.12 5.90 -10.31
N ASP A 72 -6.24 6.60 -10.47
CA ASP A 72 -7.24 6.32 -11.53
C ASP A 72 -6.62 6.44 -12.93
N MET A 73 -5.83 7.48 -13.18
CA MET A 73 -5.12 7.63 -14.46
C MET A 73 -4.15 6.47 -14.74
N ARG A 74 -3.48 5.96 -13.72
CA ARG A 74 -2.59 4.78 -13.86
C ARG A 74 -3.38 3.52 -14.17
N ILE A 75 -4.52 3.30 -13.52
CA ILE A 75 -5.44 2.18 -13.82
C ILE A 75 -5.82 2.19 -15.29
N ARG A 76 -6.32 3.31 -15.79
CA ARG A 76 -6.71 3.46 -17.21
C ARG A 76 -5.55 3.18 -18.16
N ARG A 77 -4.34 3.58 -17.80
CA ARG A 77 -3.14 3.29 -18.60
C ARG A 77 -2.76 1.81 -18.58
N VAL A 78 -2.87 1.14 -17.43
CA VAL A 78 -2.57 -0.29 -17.30
C VAL A 78 -3.57 -1.14 -18.07
N GLU A 79 -4.82 -0.73 -18.12
CA GLU A 79 -5.92 -1.45 -18.81
C GLU A 79 -6.02 -1.11 -20.30
N HIS A 80 -5.30 -0.09 -20.78
CA HIS A 80 -5.42 0.36 -22.15
C HIS A 80 -4.94 -0.71 -23.14
N PRO A 81 -5.71 -1.05 -24.19
CA PRO A 81 -5.37 -2.12 -25.14
C PRO A 81 -4.03 -1.93 -25.85
N TYR A 82 -3.56 -0.70 -25.99
CA TYR A 82 -2.26 -0.36 -26.61
C TYR A 82 -1.14 -0.11 -25.59
N ALA A 83 -1.34 -0.48 -24.33
CA ALA A 83 -0.28 -0.40 -23.32
C ALA A 83 0.76 -1.50 -23.56
N HIS A 84 1.64 -1.33 -24.54
CA HIS A 84 2.67 -2.32 -24.92
C HIS A 84 3.55 -2.74 -23.74
N SER A 85 3.77 -1.87 -22.76
CA SER A 85 4.49 -2.20 -21.53
C SER A 85 3.74 -3.19 -20.63
N GLN A 86 2.42 -3.36 -20.83
CA GLN A 86 1.55 -4.27 -20.11
C GLN A 86 1.12 -5.51 -20.94
N ALA A 87 1.55 -5.57 -22.23
CA ALA A 87 1.17 -6.64 -23.14
C ALA A 87 1.62 -8.03 -22.65
N ALA A 88 2.71 -8.10 -21.91
CA ALA A 88 3.07 -9.30 -21.18
C ALA A 88 2.33 -9.28 -19.82
N GLY A 89 1.32 -10.14 -19.69
CA GLY A 89 0.60 -10.30 -18.44
C GLY A 89 1.56 -10.51 -17.28
N HIS A 90 1.53 -9.64 -16.29
CA HIS A 90 2.24 -9.86 -15.03
C HIS A 90 1.30 -10.51 -14.02
N ARG A 91 1.87 -11.29 -13.14
CA ARG A 91 1.17 -11.94 -12.02
C ARG A 91 1.90 -11.57 -10.76
N THR A 92 1.16 -11.24 -9.73
CA THR A 92 1.69 -10.89 -8.42
C THR A 92 1.14 -11.81 -7.35
N SER A 93 1.86 -11.90 -6.26
CA SER A 93 1.39 -12.55 -5.03
C SER A 93 1.92 -11.79 -3.83
N HIS A 94 1.02 -11.19 -3.08
CA HIS A 94 1.33 -10.45 -1.87
C HIS A 94 1.13 -11.32 -0.63
N VAL A 95 2.06 -11.18 0.31
CA VAL A 95 1.93 -11.70 1.68
C VAL A 95 2.05 -10.53 2.64
N VAL A 96 1.00 -10.25 3.40
CA VAL A 96 0.99 -9.22 4.44
C VAL A 96 1.04 -9.89 5.81
N SER A 97 1.89 -9.38 6.69
CA SER A 97 2.11 -9.95 8.01
C SER A 97 2.47 -8.86 9.04
N ASN A 98 2.56 -9.27 10.31
CA ASN A 98 3.00 -8.40 11.39
C ASN A 98 2.18 -7.10 11.48
N VAL A 99 0.87 -7.23 11.32
CA VAL A 99 -0.07 -6.11 11.38
C VAL A 99 -0.16 -5.61 12.82
N MET A 100 0.19 -4.34 13.03
CA MET A 100 0.25 -3.71 14.34
C MET A 100 -0.39 -2.33 14.31
N ILE A 101 -1.41 -2.10 15.11
CA ILE A 101 -1.96 -0.77 15.35
C ILE A 101 -0.98 -0.02 16.26
N LYS A 102 -0.47 1.12 15.79
CA LYS A 102 0.55 1.94 16.48
C LYS A 102 -0.03 3.08 17.27
N SER A 103 -1.08 3.69 16.75
CA SER A 103 -1.79 4.77 17.42
C SER A 103 -3.24 4.83 16.97
N GLU A 104 -4.07 5.34 17.83
CA GLU A 104 -5.47 5.66 17.58
C GLU A 104 -5.73 7.09 18.03
N ASN A 105 -6.30 7.89 17.13
CA ASN A 105 -6.81 9.21 17.46
C ASN A 105 -8.34 9.13 17.52
N GLN A 106 -8.87 9.10 18.72
CA GLN A 106 -10.32 8.99 18.93
C GLN A 106 -11.12 10.20 18.42
N ALA A 107 -10.50 11.38 18.38
CA ALA A 107 -11.18 12.60 17.92
C ALA A 107 -11.33 12.66 16.40
N SER A 108 -10.36 12.15 15.64
CA SER A 108 -10.38 12.09 14.18
C SER A 108 -10.77 10.69 13.64
N HIS A 109 -10.96 9.72 14.51
CA HIS A 109 -11.20 8.31 14.14
C HIS A 109 -10.12 7.71 13.22
N GLU A 110 -8.88 8.19 13.38
CA GLU A 110 -7.72 7.75 12.62
C GLU A 110 -6.94 6.67 13.37
N LEU A 111 -6.57 5.62 12.65
CA LEU A 111 -5.61 4.60 13.10
C LEU A 111 -4.33 4.72 12.28
N VAL A 112 -3.18 4.63 12.96
CA VAL A 112 -1.90 4.39 12.28
C VAL A 112 -1.54 2.92 12.45
N VAL A 113 -1.37 2.23 11.34
CA VAL A 113 -1.11 0.79 11.29
C VAL A 113 0.20 0.54 10.55
N THR A 114 1.03 -0.34 11.10
CA THR A 114 2.21 -0.84 10.38
C THR A 114 2.04 -2.32 10.10
N SER A 115 2.60 -2.75 8.96
CA SER A 115 2.71 -4.17 8.62
C SER A 115 3.97 -4.44 7.83
N ARG A 116 4.28 -5.71 7.60
CA ARG A 116 5.33 -6.15 6.69
C ARG A 116 4.70 -6.79 5.48
N PHE A 117 5.35 -6.62 4.33
CA PHE A 117 4.92 -7.27 3.11
C PHE A 117 6.07 -7.94 2.40
N HIS A 118 5.72 -9.00 1.68
CA HIS A 118 6.51 -9.57 0.61
C HIS A 118 5.61 -9.70 -0.62
N MET A 119 6.13 -9.33 -1.77
CA MET A 119 5.43 -9.50 -3.03
C MET A 119 6.36 -10.12 -4.06
N VAL A 120 5.84 -11.09 -4.76
CA VAL A 120 6.50 -11.71 -5.92
C VAL A 120 5.79 -11.24 -7.18
N GLU A 121 6.54 -10.73 -8.14
CA GLU A 121 6.08 -10.41 -9.48
C GLU A 121 6.69 -11.39 -10.49
N TYR A 122 5.87 -12.02 -11.31
CA TYR A 122 6.33 -12.79 -12.47
C TYR A 122 5.89 -12.09 -13.76
N ARG A 123 6.87 -11.74 -14.57
CA ARG A 123 6.66 -11.03 -15.85
C ARG A 123 7.79 -11.32 -16.81
N LEU A 124 7.47 -11.63 -18.09
CA LEU A 124 8.47 -11.88 -19.15
C LEU A 124 9.53 -12.93 -18.75
N ASP A 125 9.09 -14.03 -18.15
CA ASP A 125 9.95 -15.10 -17.63
C ASP A 125 10.95 -14.66 -16.54
N ASP A 126 10.76 -13.46 -16.00
CA ASP A 126 11.53 -12.92 -14.88
C ASP A 126 10.70 -12.94 -13.60
N LEU A 127 11.33 -13.37 -12.51
CA LEU A 127 10.73 -13.39 -11.17
C LEU A 127 11.41 -12.33 -10.31
N ARG A 128 10.64 -11.36 -9.83
CA ARG A 128 11.10 -10.32 -8.92
C ARG A 128 10.48 -10.49 -7.56
N HIS A 129 11.24 -10.15 -6.54
CA HIS A 129 10.80 -10.20 -5.17
C HIS A 129 10.97 -8.82 -4.53
N PHE A 130 9.90 -8.29 -4.00
CA PHE A 130 9.86 -7.05 -3.25
C PHE A 130 9.55 -7.35 -1.79
N GLY A 131 10.08 -6.56 -0.91
CA GLY A 131 9.75 -6.66 0.51
C GLY A 131 9.99 -5.36 1.23
N GLY A 132 9.22 -5.11 2.27
CA GLY A 132 9.32 -3.87 2.99
C GLY A 132 8.32 -3.72 4.13
N LYS A 133 8.03 -2.48 4.41
CA LYS A 133 7.09 -2.08 5.45
C LYS A 133 6.00 -1.20 4.86
N TYR A 134 4.75 -1.50 5.21
CA TYR A 134 3.64 -0.57 5.05
C TYR A 134 3.43 0.25 6.31
N THR A 135 3.06 1.50 6.11
CA THR A 135 2.44 2.34 7.13
C THR A 135 1.15 2.90 6.55
N HIS A 136 0.03 2.49 7.13
CA HIS A 136 -1.28 2.97 6.73
C HIS A 136 -1.81 3.97 7.77
N THR A 137 -2.38 5.07 7.28
CA THR A 137 -3.31 5.88 8.05
C THR A 137 -4.70 5.52 7.59
N LEU A 138 -5.48 4.91 8.47
CA LEU A 138 -6.84 4.47 8.21
C LEU A 138 -7.82 5.39 8.90
N ILE A 139 -8.93 5.68 8.25
CA ILE A 139 -10.03 6.45 8.83
C ILE A 139 -11.32 5.63 8.80
N LYS A 140 -12.06 5.63 9.88
CA LYS A 140 -13.35 4.96 9.90
C LYS A 140 -14.40 5.84 9.24
N SER A 141 -14.98 5.32 8.15
CA SER A 141 -16.08 5.95 7.42
C SER A 141 -17.27 5.01 7.46
N ASP A 142 -18.35 5.44 8.05
CA ASP A 142 -19.52 4.60 8.34
C ASP A 142 -19.09 3.36 9.15
N ASP A 143 -19.29 2.16 8.60
CA ASP A 143 -18.97 0.89 9.26
C ASP A 143 -17.65 0.26 8.80
N ALA A 144 -16.88 0.93 7.92
CA ALA A 144 -15.65 0.38 7.34
C ALA A 144 -14.46 1.34 7.46
N TYR A 145 -13.26 0.78 7.53
CA TYR A 145 -12.03 1.56 7.40
C TYR A 145 -11.70 1.84 5.93
N LYS A 146 -11.26 3.07 5.65
CA LYS A 146 -10.71 3.52 4.37
C LYS A 146 -9.26 3.96 4.54
N ILE A 147 -8.47 3.86 3.49
CA ILE A 147 -7.06 4.26 3.48
C ILE A 147 -6.97 5.75 3.13
N LYS A 148 -6.50 6.55 4.09
CA LYS A 148 -6.18 7.96 3.87
C LYS A 148 -4.75 8.15 3.37
N LEU A 149 -3.83 7.33 3.87
CA LEU A 149 -2.44 7.28 3.41
C LEU A 149 -1.94 5.85 3.46
N GLN A 150 -1.35 5.40 2.38
CA GLN A 150 -0.49 4.21 2.36
C GLN A 150 0.93 4.64 2.03
N ARG A 151 1.84 4.49 2.97
CA ARG A 151 3.27 4.64 2.75
C ARG A 151 3.90 3.26 2.59
N VAL A 152 4.72 3.10 1.54
CA VAL A 152 5.41 1.85 1.21
C VAL A 152 6.92 2.09 1.28
N ASP A 153 7.55 1.59 2.32
CA ASP A 153 9.01 1.66 2.49
C ASP A 153 9.64 0.36 2.01
N LEU A 154 10.25 0.37 0.82
CA LEU A 154 11.01 -0.76 0.30
C LEU A 154 12.30 -0.96 1.10
N THR A 155 12.62 -2.22 1.42
CA THR A 155 13.85 -2.56 2.16
C THR A 155 15.11 -2.18 1.39
N ASN A 156 15.07 -2.23 0.05
CA ASN A 156 16.19 -1.94 -0.84
C ASN A 156 15.97 -0.70 -1.71
N VAL A 157 15.24 0.30 -1.21
CA VAL A 157 14.86 1.49 -1.99
C VAL A 157 16.06 2.23 -2.60
N GLU A 158 17.23 2.17 -1.96
CA GLU A 158 18.50 2.77 -2.45
C GLU A 158 19.27 1.85 -3.41
N GLY A 159 18.76 0.63 -3.63
CA GLY A 159 19.38 -0.32 -4.55
C GLY A 159 19.19 0.07 -6.01
N PRO A 160 20.02 -0.48 -6.92
CA PRO A 160 19.80 -0.29 -8.33
C PRO A 160 18.55 -1.05 -8.78
N PHE A 161 17.65 -0.34 -9.43
CA PHE A 161 16.51 -0.94 -10.15
C PHE A 161 16.84 -0.91 -11.65
N ASP A 162 16.86 -2.07 -12.27
CA ASP A 162 17.06 -2.25 -13.73
C ASP A 162 15.74 -2.25 -14.50
N PHE A 163 14.65 -1.90 -13.84
CA PHE A 163 13.30 -1.89 -14.39
C PHE A 163 12.49 -0.70 -13.85
N VAL A 164 11.44 -0.35 -14.55
CA VAL A 164 10.44 0.62 -14.10
C VAL A 164 9.29 -0.12 -13.44
N MET A 165 9.01 0.22 -12.20
CA MET A 165 7.86 -0.32 -11.47
C MET A 165 6.57 0.14 -12.14
N GLN A 166 5.71 -0.80 -12.51
CA GLN A 166 4.50 -0.52 -13.29
C GLN A 166 3.24 -0.53 -12.44
N VAL A 167 3.26 -1.28 -11.34
CA VAL A 167 2.11 -1.53 -10.47
C VAL A 167 2.45 -1.20 -9.02
N TRP A 168 1.42 -1.07 -8.22
CA TRP A 168 1.55 -0.87 -6.78
C TRP A 168 1.99 -2.15 -6.06
N LEU A 169 2.69 -1.95 -4.96
CA LEU A 169 3.13 -3.00 -4.05
C LEU A 169 2.24 -3.04 -2.82
#